data_fcfe6ed25bdc80f4ae1bc7713fd1c6e7
#
_entry.id   fcfe6ed25bdc80f4ae1bc7713fd1c6e7
#
_cell.length_a   1.000
_cell.length_b   1.000
_cell.length_c   1.000
_cell.angle_alpha   90.00
_cell.angle_beta   90.00
_cell.angle_gamma   90.00
#
_symmetry.space_group_name_H-M   'P 1'
#
loop_
_entity.id
_entity.type
_entity.pdbx_description
1 polymer ?
#
loop_
_entity_poly.entity_id
_entity_poly.type
_entity_poly.pdbx_seq_one_letter_code
_entity_poly.pdbx_strand_id
1 'polypeptide(L)'
;MKKILAISTKRTDAAEAMLAYLEGRMPQVQIDYAVYDDLVISFIDGKMRVSVENTGLDLADYDMVYFKSSVVHDITATYVQYALRNDVKVTDVAKGAYAGGSKLYTYGIIVPAGISVPNSLFAMPGRLVGAYDRYEQALGLPFVLKGIHASRGDVNEVIRSRDDFDRVVAVALTSDKKAYLIGQSFVPNEGDLRILVFGGEVQLVIHRQRADESTHLNNTSQGGRATIVPIEELPAEVIAASRSAATLSEIGIAGVDMVKDKETGKWYCFEVNEGPQMATGSYRQSKWNELAKYFMTELEK
;
A
#
# COMPACT_ATOMS: atom_id res chain seq x y z
N MET A 1 -18.83 4.21 25.16
CA MET A 1 -17.88 3.26 24.56
C MET A 1 -17.70 3.70 23.13
N LYS A 2 -16.47 3.91 22.70
CA LYS A 2 -16.16 4.31 21.33
C LYS A 2 -16.36 3.12 20.38
N LYS A 3 -16.74 3.41 19.13
CA LYS A 3 -17.02 2.38 18.12
C LYS A 3 -16.15 2.57 16.88
N ILE A 4 -15.51 1.51 16.45
CA ILE A 4 -14.74 1.45 15.18
C ILE A 4 -15.44 0.46 14.25
N LEU A 5 -15.63 0.82 12.99
CA LEU A 5 -15.99 -0.12 11.95
C LEU A 5 -14.75 -0.46 11.10
N ALA A 6 -14.35 -1.71 11.09
CA ALA A 6 -13.34 -2.21 10.16
C ALA A 6 -14.01 -2.73 8.88
N ILE A 7 -13.58 -2.27 7.72
CA ILE A 7 -14.11 -2.69 6.42
C ILE A 7 -13.03 -3.35 5.58
N SER A 8 -13.35 -4.47 4.95
CA SER A 8 -12.45 -5.14 4.01
C SER A 8 -13.20 -5.73 2.82
N THR A 9 -12.45 -6.23 1.83
CA THR A 9 -13.03 -6.88 0.64
C THR A 9 -13.64 -8.25 0.93
N LYS A 10 -13.18 -8.95 1.97
CA LYS A 10 -13.69 -10.24 2.40
C LYS A 10 -13.33 -10.53 3.85
N ARG A 11 -14.14 -11.33 4.54
CA ARG A 11 -13.81 -11.86 5.86
C ARG A 11 -12.67 -12.88 5.74
N THR A 12 -11.76 -12.84 6.70
CA THR A 12 -10.67 -13.82 6.81
C THR A 12 -10.34 -14.05 8.28
N ASP A 13 -9.99 -15.28 8.65
CA ASP A 13 -9.58 -15.63 10.03
C ASP A 13 -8.44 -14.74 10.54
N ALA A 14 -7.50 -14.39 9.65
CA ALA A 14 -6.38 -13.51 10.00
C ALA A 14 -6.84 -12.09 10.33
N ALA A 15 -7.89 -11.58 9.68
CA ALA A 15 -8.47 -10.28 9.99
C ALA A 15 -9.26 -10.34 11.30
N GLU A 16 -10.07 -11.37 11.49
CA GLU A 16 -10.83 -11.57 12.73
C GLU A 16 -9.90 -11.71 13.94
N ALA A 17 -8.84 -12.49 13.82
CA ALA A 17 -7.83 -12.61 14.88
C ALA A 17 -7.14 -11.27 15.19
N MET A 18 -6.87 -10.44 14.19
CA MET A 18 -6.33 -9.09 14.37
C MET A 18 -7.33 -8.21 15.13
N LEU A 19 -8.59 -8.17 14.71
CA LEU A 19 -9.60 -7.31 15.33
C LEU A 19 -9.90 -7.74 16.76
N ALA A 20 -10.01 -9.03 17.03
CA ALA A 20 -10.16 -9.56 18.39
C ALA A 20 -8.96 -9.19 19.30
N TYR A 21 -7.75 -9.22 18.76
CA TYR A 21 -6.58 -8.75 19.49
C TYR A 21 -6.65 -7.26 19.82
N LEU A 22 -7.06 -6.43 18.85
CA LEU A 22 -7.22 -4.99 19.03
C LEU A 22 -8.26 -4.66 20.09
N GLU A 23 -9.42 -5.32 20.07
CA GLU A 23 -10.45 -5.17 21.12
C GLU A 23 -9.90 -5.52 22.49
N GLY A 24 -9.18 -6.63 22.62
CA GLY A 24 -8.54 -7.01 23.89
C GLY A 24 -7.52 -5.97 24.39
N ARG A 25 -6.91 -5.19 23.49
CA ARG A 25 -5.96 -4.10 23.84
C ARG A 25 -6.66 -2.77 24.12
N MET A 26 -7.89 -2.61 23.67
CA MET A 26 -8.68 -1.37 23.78
C MET A 26 -10.08 -1.68 24.37
N PRO A 27 -10.18 -2.08 25.65
CA PRO A 27 -11.43 -2.57 26.24
C PRO A 27 -12.56 -1.52 26.29
N GLN A 28 -12.25 -0.25 26.08
CA GLN A 28 -13.23 0.84 25.97
C GLN A 28 -13.71 1.09 24.53
N VAL A 29 -13.25 0.29 23.58
CA VAL A 29 -13.58 0.40 22.16
C VAL A 29 -14.26 -0.89 21.70
N GLN A 30 -15.38 -0.77 21.03
CA GLN A 30 -16.04 -1.84 20.29
C GLN A 30 -15.56 -1.80 18.83
N ILE A 31 -15.21 -2.95 18.26
CA ILE A 31 -14.80 -3.04 16.84
C ILE A 31 -15.78 -3.95 16.11
N ASP A 32 -16.59 -3.37 15.24
CA ASP A 32 -17.43 -4.12 14.32
C ASP A 32 -16.68 -4.42 13.01
N TYR A 33 -16.98 -5.54 12.39
CA TYR A 33 -16.33 -5.96 11.15
C TYR A 33 -17.32 -6.18 10.03
N ALA A 34 -17.19 -5.44 8.94
CA ALA A 34 -17.98 -5.56 7.72
C ALA A 34 -17.12 -5.85 6.50
N VAL A 35 -17.75 -6.38 5.47
CA VAL A 35 -17.21 -6.37 4.10
C VAL A 35 -18.00 -5.38 3.26
N TYR A 36 -17.45 -4.98 2.11
CA TYR A 36 -18.14 -4.00 1.25
C TYR A 36 -19.52 -4.49 0.79
N ASP A 37 -19.72 -5.80 0.67
CA ASP A 37 -21.01 -6.40 0.30
C ASP A 37 -22.07 -6.26 1.41
N ASP A 38 -21.66 -5.98 2.65
CA ASP A 38 -22.57 -5.70 3.77
C ASP A 38 -23.07 -4.24 3.78
N LEU A 39 -22.59 -3.38 2.87
CA LEU A 39 -22.92 -1.95 2.85
C LEU A 39 -24.06 -1.65 1.91
N VAL A 40 -25.06 -0.93 2.42
CA VAL A 40 -26.20 -0.43 1.65
C VAL A 40 -26.16 1.09 1.62
N ILE A 41 -26.02 1.66 0.43
CA ILE A 41 -26.05 3.10 0.20
C ILE A 41 -27.43 3.51 -0.23
N SER A 42 -28.02 4.46 0.47
CA SER A 42 -29.36 4.98 0.18
C SER A 42 -29.37 6.49 0.01
N PHE A 43 -30.25 6.97 -0.86
CA PHE A 43 -30.53 8.38 -1.08
C PHE A 43 -32.03 8.59 -0.90
N ILE A 44 -32.42 8.87 0.35
CA ILE A 44 -33.85 9.00 0.72
C ILE A 44 -34.07 10.38 1.33
N ASP A 45 -35.12 11.07 0.91
CA ASP A 45 -35.50 12.42 1.38
C ASP A 45 -34.32 13.43 1.31
N GLY A 46 -33.53 13.35 0.22
CA GLY A 46 -32.39 14.23 0.00
C GLY A 46 -31.18 13.97 0.93
N LYS A 47 -31.20 12.88 1.67
CA LYS A 47 -30.11 12.46 2.56
C LYS A 47 -29.44 11.21 2.02
N MET A 48 -28.12 11.23 2.01
CA MET A 48 -27.31 10.05 1.78
C MET A 48 -27.05 9.35 3.12
N ARG A 49 -27.24 8.02 3.15
CA ARG A 49 -26.89 7.17 4.27
C ARG A 49 -26.15 5.93 3.77
N VAL A 50 -25.27 5.42 4.62
CA VAL A 50 -24.59 4.14 4.39
C VAL A 50 -24.82 3.27 5.61
N SER A 51 -25.65 2.25 5.47
CA SER A 51 -25.94 1.30 6.54
C SER A 51 -25.13 0.02 6.37
N VAL A 52 -24.89 -0.65 7.49
CA VAL A 52 -24.21 -1.95 7.58
C VAL A 52 -25.24 -3.00 7.90
N GLU A 53 -25.65 -3.82 6.94
CA GLU A 53 -26.77 -4.77 7.10
C GLU A 53 -26.63 -5.67 8.33
N ASN A 54 -25.43 -6.21 8.55
CA ASN A 54 -25.17 -7.17 9.62
C ASN A 54 -25.20 -6.56 11.04
N THR A 55 -25.06 -5.24 11.16
CA THR A 55 -25.07 -4.55 12.46
C THR A 55 -26.34 -3.75 12.69
N GLY A 56 -27.08 -3.44 11.62
CA GLY A 56 -28.22 -2.54 11.65
C GLY A 56 -27.87 -1.08 11.98
N LEU A 57 -26.58 -0.74 12.00
CA LEU A 57 -26.07 0.61 12.28
C LEU A 57 -25.81 1.39 10.99
N ASP A 58 -25.91 2.70 11.07
CA ASP A 58 -25.39 3.59 10.04
C ASP A 58 -23.90 3.80 10.25
N LEU A 59 -23.14 4.05 9.18
CA LEU A 59 -21.72 4.37 9.33
C LEU A 59 -21.48 5.63 10.17
N ALA A 60 -22.42 6.56 10.17
CA ALA A 60 -22.38 7.75 11.02
C ALA A 60 -22.47 7.45 12.54
N ASP A 61 -22.88 6.24 12.91
CA ASP A 61 -22.93 5.81 14.32
C ASP A 61 -21.56 5.38 14.88
N TYR A 62 -20.53 5.34 14.03
CA TYR A 62 -19.16 4.99 14.42
C TYR A 62 -18.30 6.23 14.64
N ASP A 63 -17.41 6.16 15.64
CA ASP A 63 -16.41 7.20 15.89
C ASP A 63 -15.26 7.18 14.88
N MET A 64 -15.00 6.01 14.27
CA MET A 64 -13.95 5.84 13.25
C MET A 64 -14.28 4.69 12.28
N VAL A 65 -13.90 4.87 11.02
CA VAL A 65 -13.93 3.81 10.01
C VAL A 65 -12.50 3.46 9.59
N TYR A 66 -12.14 2.20 9.72
CA TYR A 66 -10.86 1.64 9.32
C TYR A 66 -11.01 0.86 8.01
N PHE A 67 -10.49 1.40 6.92
CA PHE A 67 -10.41 0.68 5.65
C PHE A 67 -9.19 -0.23 5.66
N LYS A 68 -9.41 -1.50 6.00
CA LYS A 68 -8.35 -2.52 6.01
C LYS A 68 -7.84 -2.86 4.60
N SER A 69 -8.71 -2.77 3.60
CA SER A 69 -8.40 -3.05 2.20
C SER A 69 -9.48 -2.43 1.32
N SER A 70 -9.08 -1.64 0.33
CA SER A 70 -9.99 -0.95 -0.60
C SER A 70 -9.78 -1.34 -2.08
N VAL A 71 -8.70 -2.02 -2.40
CA VAL A 71 -8.17 -2.21 -3.76
C VAL A 71 -9.16 -2.80 -4.78
N VAL A 72 -10.15 -3.57 -4.35
CA VAL A 72 -11.09 -4.27 -5.26
C VAL A 72 -12.43 -3.55 -5.37
N HIS A 73 -12.74 -2.65 -4.42
CA HIS A 73 -14.03 -1.97 -4.32
C HIS A 73 -13.87 -0.45 -4.31
N ASP A 74 -12.98 0.06 -5.15
CA ASP A 74 -12.60 1.48 -5.18
C ASP A 74 -13.79 2.42 -5.26
N ILE A 75 -14.80 2.09 -6.08
CA ILE A 75 -16.01 2.91 -6.23
C ILE A 75 -16.77 2.98 -4.91
N THR A 76 -17.09 1.82 -4.31
CA THR A 76 -17.83 1.76 -3.05
C THR A 76 -17.04 2.44 -1.92
N ALA A 77 -15.74 2.16 -1.81
CA ALA A 77 -14.87 2.81 -0.83
C ALA A 77 -14.86 4.33 -1.01
N THR A 78 -14.74 4.81 -2.25
CA THR A 78 -14.76 6.24 -2.55
C THR A 78 -16.10 6.89 -2.16
N TYR A 79 -17.23 6.26 -2.46
CA TYR A 79 -18.54 6.78 -2.06
C TYR A 79 -18.73 6.80 -0.55
N VAL A 80 -18.33 5.73 0.13
CA VAL A 80 -18.39 5.63 1.59
C VAL A 80 -17.54 6.74 2.23
N GLN A 81 -16.31 6.92 1.78
CA GLN A 81 -15.43 7.97 2.30
C GLN A 81 -15.99 9.37 1.99
N TYR A 82 -16.54 9.58 0.79
CA TYR A 82 -17.19 10.84 0.45
C TYR A 82 -18.38 11.15 1.39
N ALA A 83 -19.20 10.16 1.69
CA ALA A 83 -20.32 10.31 2.61
C ALA A 83 -19.88 10.65 4.04
N LEU A 84 -18.76 10.08 4.47
CA LEU A 84 -18.28 10.18 5.86
C LEU A 84 -17.31 11.33 6.12
N ARG A 85 -16.75 11.94 5.11
CA ARG A 85 -15.62 12.88 5.23
C ARG A 85 -15.82 14.05 6.20
N ASN A 86 -17.06 14.39 6.53
CA ASN A 86 -17.38 15.50 7.42
C ASN A 86 -17.91 15.03 8.78
N ASP A 87 -18.34 13.77 8.90
CA ASP A 87 -19.11 13.29 10.04
C ASP A 87 -18.39 12.20 10.84
N VAL A 88 -17.51 11.43 10.19
CA VAL A 88 -16.82 10.31 10.82
C VAL A 88 -15.33 10.33 10.45
N LYS A 89 -14.49 10.01 11.42
CA LYS A 89 -13.06 9.87 11.21
C LYS A 89 -12.76 8.64 10.35
N VAL A 90 -11.97 8.80 9.29
CA VAL A 90 -11.52 7.69 8.43
C VAL A 90 -10.00 7.57 8.51
N THR A 91 -9.49 6.33 8.49
CA THR A 91 -8.04 6.09 8.58
C THR A 91 -7.29 6.48 7.31
N ASP A 92 -7.95 6.40 6.17
CA ASP A 92 -7.36 6.74 4.87
C ASP A 92 -8.28 7.69 4.12
N VAL A 93 -7.72 8.77 3.59
CA VAL A 93 -8.48 9.73 2.78
C VAL A 93 -8.82 9.10 1.43
N ALA A 94 -10.02 9.40 0.93
CA ALA A 94 -10.49 8.87 -0.34
C ALA A 94 -9.53 9.22 -1.48
N LYS A 95 -8.98 8.20 -2.08
CA LYS A 95 -8.33 8.32 -3.37
C LYS A 95 -9.35 7.98 -4.44
N GLY A 96 -9.44 8.79 -5.48
CA GLY A 96 -10.26 8.46 -6.64
C GLY A 96 -9.91 7.05 -7.14
N ALA A 97 -10.90 6.33 -7.66
CA ALA A 97 -10.82 4.93 -8.08
C ALA A 97 -9.61 4.57 -8.99
N TYR A 98 -8.99 5.55 -9.59
CA TYR A 98 -7.83 5.38 -10.47
C TYR A 98 -6.48 5.72 -9.83
N ALA A 99 -6.46 6.33 -8.64
CA ALA A 99 -5.24 6.80 -8.00
C ALA A 99 -4.69 5.81 -6.96
N GLY A 100 -5.56 5.06 -6.31
CA GLY A 100 -5.20 4.13 -5.26
C GLY A 100 -4.27 3.02 -5.75
N GLY A 101 -3.16 2.80 -5.05
CA GLY A 101 -2.22 1.72 -5.33
C GLY A 101 -1.39 1.86 -6.63
N SER A 102 -1.50 2.97 -7.34
CA SER A 102 -0.73 3.19 -8.57
C SER A 102 0.66 3.78 -8.28
N LYS A 103 1.72 3.04 -8.65
CA LYS A 103 3.10 3.56 -8.59
C LYS A 103 3.28 4.87 -9.35
N LEU A 104 2.60 5.00 -10.49
CA LEU A 104 2.68 6.20 -11.31
C LEU A 104 2.09 7.42 -10.59
N TYR A 105 0.95 7.26 -9.94
CA TYR A 105 0.33 8.32 -9.14
C TYR A 105 1.21 8.70 -7.95
N THR A 106 1.67 7.71 -7.19
CA THR A 106 2.54 7.93 -6.03
C THR A 106 3.82 8.67 -6.44
N TYR A 107 4.48 8.26 -7.52
CA TYR A 107 5.70 8.93 -8.00
C TYR A 107 5.42 10.35 -8.49
N GLY A 108 4.27 10.59 -9.14
CA GLY A 108 3.84 11.93 -9.53
C GLY A 108 3.74 12.91 -8.36
N ILE A 109 3.47 12.40 -7.16
CA ILE A 109 3.35 13.20 -5.93
C ILE A 109 4.70 13.32 -5.21
N ILE A 110 5.41 12.22 -4.98
CA ILE A 110 6.58 12.22 -4.09
C ILE A 110 7.85 12.74 -4.77
N VAL A 111 8.00 12.55 -6.09
CA VAL A 111 9.18 13.03 -6.83
C VAL A 111 9.29 14.57 -6.83
N PRO A 112 8.22 15.33 -7.11
CA PRO A 112 8.26 16.80 -7.00
C PRO A 112 8.57 17.31 -5.58
N ALA A 113 8.31 16.49 -4.55
CA ALA A 113 8.65 16.78 -3.16
C ALA A 113 10.10 16.41 -2.79
N GLY A 114 10.91 15.97 -3.76
CA GLY A 114 12.33 15.66 -3.57
C GLY A 114 12.61 14.26 -3.05
N ILE A 115 11.61 13.39 -2.95
CA ILE A 115 11.81 11.99 -2.52
C ILE A 115 12.38 11.20 -3.71
N SER A 116 13.54 10.58 -3.51
CA SER A 116 14.22 9.81 -4.55
C SER A 116 13.46 8.51 -4.84
N VAL A 117 13.22 8.26 -6.13
CA VAL A 117 12.73 6.98 -6.66
C VAL A 117 13.73 6.47 -7.71
N PRO A 118 13.75 5.17 -8.06
CA PRO A 118 14.54 4.69 -9.18
C PRO A 118 14.17 5.43 -10.47
N ASN A 119 15.13 5.66 -11.38
CA ASN A 119 14.80 6.20 -12.69
C ASN A 119 13.67 5.36 -13.28
N SER A 120 12.62 6.01 -13.74
CA SER A 120 11.40 5.31 -14.16
C SER A 120 10.88 5.88 -15.46
N LEU A 121 10.40 5.01 -16.33
CA LEU A 121 9.82 5.36 -17.61
C LEU A 121 8.48 4.64 -17.79
N PHE A 122 7.42 5.40 -18.06
CA PHE A 122 6.09 4.89 -18.36
C PHE A 122 5.69 5.28 -19.78
N ALA A 123 5.12 4.32 -20.49
CA ALA A 123 4.46 4.56 -21.76
C ALA A 123 3.12 3.82 -21.81
N MET A 124 2.16 4.39 -22.54
CA MET A 124 0.88 3.70 -22.77
C MET A 124 1.11 2.38 -23.49
N PRO A 125 0.30 1.33 -23.24
CA PRO A 125 0.51 -0.01 -23.78
C PRO A 125 0.78 -0.06 -25.29
N GLY A 126 0.03 0.72 -26.08
CA GLY A 126 0.23 0.78 -27.54
C GLY A 126 1.56 1.43 -28.00
N ARG A 127 2.35 1.98 -27.08
CA ARG A 127 3.67 2.57 -27.34
C ARG A 127 4.83 1.74 -26.79
N LEU A 128 4.54 0.57 -26.23
CA LEU A 128 5.59 -0.33 -25.72
C LEU A 128 6.23 -1.16 -26.83
N VAL A 129 5.47 -1.54 -27.85
CA VAL A 129 6.01 -2.33 -28.97
C VAL A 129 7.11 -1.51 -29.68
N GLY A 130 8.30 -2.09 -29.79
CA GLY A 130 9.46 -1.45 -30.38
C GLY A 130 10.12 -0.35 -29.54
N ALA A 131 9.73 -0.22 -28.27
CA ALA A 131 10.25 0.83 -27.39
C ALA A 131 11.55 0.47 -26.65
N TYR A 132 12.10 -0.72 -26.84
CA TYR A 132 13.26 -1.22 -26.10
C TYR A 132 14.41 -0.22 -26.01
N ASP A 133 14.87 0.33 -27.13
CA ASP A 133 16.03 1.24 -27.17
C ASP A 133 15.79 2.48 -26.30
N ARG A 134 14.57 3.00 -26.27
CA ARG A 134 14.20 4.12 -25.43
C ARG A 134 14.28 3.77 -23.94
N TYR A 135 13.84 2.54 -23.58
CA TYR A 135 13.90 2.07 -22.20
C TYR A 135 15.34 1.81 -21.77
N GLU A 136 16.15 1.13 -22.61
CA GLU A 136 17.55 0.89 -22.36
C GLU A 136 18.34 2.20 -22.20
N GLN A 137 18.12 3.17 -23.08
CA GLN A 137 18.78 4.48 -23.00
C GLN A 137 18.44 5.23 -21.72
N ALA A 138 17.17 5.19 -21.27
CA ALA A 138 16.71 5.93 -20.11
C ALA A 138 17.04 5.26 -18.78
N LEU A 139 17.09 3.93 -18.73
CA LEU A 139 17.13 3.15 -17.48
C LEU A 139 18.45 2.39 -17.28
N GLY A 140 19.21 2.16 -18.35
CA GLY A 140 20.37 1.25 -18.36
C GLY A 140 19.96 -0.22 -18.29
N LEU A 141 20.92 -1.13 -18.42
CA LEU A 141 20.71 -2.57 -18.24
C LEU A 141 21.45 -3.07 -16.99
N PRO A 142 20.85 -4.02 -16.25
CA PRO A 142 19.48 -4.45 -16.38
C PRO A 142 18.48 -3.42 -15.86
N PHE A 143 17.23 -3.49 -16.30
CA PHE A 143 16.11 -2.75 -15.71
C PHE A 143 14.94 -3.68 -15.41
N VAL A 144 13.92 -3.20 -14.70
CA VAL A 144 12.76 -4.00 -14.31
C VAL A 144 11.50 -3.46 -14.97
N LEU A 145 10.69 -4.31 -15.59
CA LEU A 145 9.32 -3.99 -15.99
C LEU A 145 8.35 -4.44 -14.90
N LYS A 146 7.50 -3.54 -14.44
CA LYS A 146 6.52 -3.79 -13.38
C LYS A 146 5.13 -3.32 -13.79
N GLY A 147 4.09 -4.04 -13.39
CA GLY A 147 2.73 -3.53 -13.45
C GLY A 147 2.55 -2.31 -12.51
N ILE A 148 1.87 -1.26 -13.00
CA ILE A 148 1.64 -0.05 -12.17
C ILE A 148 0.69 -0.30 -10.99
N HIS A 149 -0.24 -1.25 -11.13
CA HIS A 149 -1.17 -1.70 -10.09
C HIS A 149 -0.82 -3.09 -9.55
N ALA A 150 0.37 -3.61 -9.85
CA ALA A 150 0.73 -4.98 -9.54
C ALA A 150 0.77 -5.23 -8.03
N SER A 151 -0.09 -6.13 -7.57
CA SER A 151 -0.02 -6.73 -6.25
C SER A 151 0.39 -8.19 -6.38
N ARG A 152 1.41 -8.64 -5.64
CA ARG A 152 1.78 -10.05 -5.45
C ARG A 152 2.24 -10.84 -6.70
N GLY A 153 2.92 -10.23 -7.66
CA GLY A 153 3.59 -10.99 -8.71
C GLY A 153 3.02 -10.86 -10.11
N ASP A 154 2.03 -10.01 -10.33
CA ASP A 154 1.71 -9.56 -11.68
C ASP A 154 2.94 -8.83 -12.22
N VAL A 155 3.34 -9.09 -13.41
CA VAL A 155 4.53 -8.62 -14.11
C VAL A 155 5.56 -7.86 -13.25
N ASN A 156 6.64 -8.52 -12.89
CA ASN A 156 7.79 -7.91 -12.20
C ASN A 156 9.05 -8.64 -12.72
N GLU A 157 9.48 -8.26 -13.91
CA GLU A 157 10.49 -8.99 -14.68
C GLU A 157 11.76 -8.17 -14.87
N VAL A 158 12.90 -8.80 -14.65
CA VAL A 158 14.20 -8.20 -14.92
C VAL A 158 14.51 -8.35 -16.42
N ILE A 159 14.74 -7.23 -17.08
CA ILE A 159 15.04 -7.12 -18.49
C ILE A 159 16.56 -7.00 -18.66
N ARG A 160 17.16 -7.95 -19.35
CA ARG A 160 18.58 -8.00 -19.65
C ARG A 160 18.88 -7.86 -21.14
N SER A 161 17.85 -8.03 -21.97
CA SER A 161 17.96 -7.99 -23.42
C SER A 161 16.67 -7.48 -24.06
N ARG A 162 16.76 -7.20 -25.36
CA ARG A 162 15.60 -6.87 -26.19
C ARG A 162 14.59 -8.01 -26.20
N ASP A 163 15.05 -9.24 -26.30
CA ASP A 163 14.17 -10.42 -26.34
C ASP A 163 13.37 -10.56 -25.04
N ASP A 164 13.97 -10.27 -23.87
CA ASP A 164 13.25 -10.22 -22.59
C ASP A 164 12.15 -9.17 -22.63
N PHE A 165 12.47 -7.97 -23.09
CA PHE A 165 11.53 -6.87 -23.17
C PHE A 165 10.34 -7.20 -24.07
N ASP A 166 10.63 -7.64 -25.30
CA ASP A 166 9.60 -7.95 -26.29
C ASP A 166 8.70 -9.10 -25.83
N ARG A 167 9.26 -10.12 -25.20
CA ARG A 167 8.51 -11.23 -24.58
C ARG A 167 7.55 -10.73 -23.49
N VAL A 168 8.03 -9.91 -22.55
CA VAL A 168 7.21 -9.39 -21.43
C VAL A 168 6.11 -8.47 -21.95
N VAL A 169 6.44 -7.59 -22.89
CA VAL A 169 5.47 -6.68 -23.51
C VAL A 169 4.40 -7.48 -24.28
N ALA A 170 4.78 -8.51 -25.05
CA ALA A 170 3.83 -9.35 -25.78
C ALA A 170 2.83 -10.02 -24.83
N VAL A 171 3.32 -10.61 -23.73
CA VAL A 171 2.46 -11.24 -22.71
C VAL A 171 1.52 -10.20 -22.08
N ALA A 172 2.03 -9.03 -21.73
CA ALA A 172 1.22 -7.97 -21.10
C ALA A 172 0.13 -7.44 -22.04
N LEU A 173 0.39 -7.33 -23.32
CA LEU A 173 -0.57 -6.83 -24.30
C LEU A 173 -1.64 -7.85 -24.68
N THR A 174 -1.37 -9.14 -24.53
CA THR A 174 -2.33 -10.23 -24.83
C THR A 174 -3.18 -10.63 -23.64
N SER A 175 -2.86 -10.16 -22.43
CA SER A 175 -3.69 -10.42 -21.24
C SER A 175 -5.02 -9.68 -21.32
N ASP A 176 -6.12 -10.32 -20.90
CA ASP A 176 -7.48 -9.72 -20.84
C ASP A 176 -7.53 -8.44 -19.98
N LYS A 177 -6.58 -8.29 -19.08
CA LYS A 177 -6.35 -7.06 -18.31
C LYS A 177 -5.23 -6.29 -18.96
N LYS A 178 -5.52 -5.20 -19.66
CA LYS A 178 -4.51 -4.29 -20.23
C LYS A 178 -3.49 -3.94 -19.16
N ALA A 179 -2.35 -4.62 -19.16
CA ALA A 179 -1.31 -4.38 -18.19
C ALA A 179 -0.59 -3.07 -18.54
N TYR A 180 -0.75 -2.06 -17.69
CA TYR A 180 0.07 -0.86 -17.74
C TYR A 180 1.40 -1.15 -17.08
N LEU A 181 2.50 -1.02 -17.81
CA LEU A 181 3.85 -1.32 -17.33
C LEU A 181 4.65 -0.04 -17.12
N ILE A 182 5.39 -0.01 -16.01
CA ILE A 182 6.44 0.97 -15.74
C ILE A 182 7.80 0.27 -15.76
N GLY A 183 8.76 0.83 -16.51
CA GLY A 183 10.15 0.42 -16.44
C GLY A 183 10.87 1.18 -15.34
N GLN A 184 11.76 0.50 -14.61
CA GLN A 184 12.59 1.10 -13.56
C GLN A 184 14.02 0.63 -13.66
N SER A 185 14.99 1.52 -13.46
CA SER A 185 16.39 1.12 -13.29
C SER A 185 16.51 0.07 -12.19
N PHE A 186 17.30 -0.96 -12.44
CA PHE A 186 17.60 -1.96 -11.43
C PHE A 186 18.46 -1.32 -10.32
N VAL A 187 18.03 -1.48 -9.08
CA VAL A 187 18.79 -1.01 -7.90
C VAL A 187 19.35 -2.23 -7.18
N PRO A 188 20.68 -2.46 -7.25
CA PRO A 188 21.33 -3.53 -6.53
C PRO A 188 21.12 -3.34 -5.01
N ASN A 189 20.60 -4.35 -4.31
CA ASN A 189 20.26 -4.22 -2.89
C ASN A 189 20.43 -5.54 -2.13
N GLU A 190 20.51 -5.46 -0.81
CA GLU A 190 20.58 -6.59 0.12
C GLU A 190 19.26 -6.81 0.88
N GLY A 191 18.20 -6.22 0.39
CA GLY A 191 16.89 -6.22 1.01
C GLY A 191 16.22 -4.87 0.94
N ASP A 192 15.03 -4.77 1.51
CA ASP A 192 14.30 -3.51 1.64
C ASP A 192 13.80 -3.29 3.07
N LEU A 193 13.49 -2.05 3.39
CA LEU A 193 12.81 -1.68 4.62
C LEU A 193 11.33 -1.47 4.34
N ARG A 194 10.47 -2.28 4.94
CA ARG A 194 9.05 -1.99 5.09
C ARG A 194 8.87 -1.11 6.30
N ILE A 195 8.68 0.18 6.07
CA ILE A 195 8.47 1.19 7.12
C ILE A 195 6.98 1.43 7.27
N LEU A 196 6.43 1.09 8.44
CA LEU A 196 5.02 1.33 8.77
C LEU A 196 4.89 2.75 9.32
N VAL A 197 4.09 3.54 8.64
CA VAL A 197 3.82 4.94 8.98
C VAL A 197 2.34 5.07 9.26
N PHE A 198 1.98 5.43 10.52
CA PHE A 198 0.59 5.63 10.93
C PHE A 198 0.39 7.08 11.36
N GLY A 199 -0.59 7.75 10.78
CA GLY A 199 -0.87 9.16 11.06
C GLY A 199 0.32 10.10 10.78
N GLY A 200 1.18 9.76 9.80
CA GLY A 200 2.38 10.51 9.46
C GLY A 200 3.61 10.21 10.32
N GLU A 201 3.52 9.30 11.31
CA GLU A 201 4.64 8.91 12.18
C GLU A 201 5.12 7.49 11.90
N VAL A 202 6.44 7.27 11.91
CA VAL A 202 7.04 5.94 11.78
C VAL A 202 6.79 5.15 13.07
N GLN A 203 6.14 3.99 12.94
CA GLN A 203 5.76 3.15 14.08
C GLN A 203 6.57 1.86 14.17
N LEU A 204 6.92 1.27 13.04
CA LEU A 204 7.65 0.00 12.99
C LEU A 204 8.44 -0.09 11.70
N VAL A 205 9.64 -0.65 11.79
CA VAL A 205 10.50 -0.90 10.63
C VAL A 205 10.83 -2.38 10.56
N ILE A 206 10.61 -2.97 9.39
CA ILE A 206 10.87 -4.37 9.12
C ILE A 206 11.84 -4.46 7.94
N HIS A 207 13.04 -4.91 8.18
CA HIS A 207 13.98 -5.25 7.12
C HIS A 207 13.58 -6.59 6.53
N ARG A 208 13.34 -6.63 5.21
CA ARG A 208 13.00 -7.83 4.45
C ARG A 208 14.16 -8.17 3.52
N GLN A 209 14.60 -9.41 3.60
CA GLN A 209 15.68 -9.93 2.77
C GLN A 209 15.16 -11.10 1.95
N ARG A 210 15.56 -11.18 0.69
CA ARG A 210 15.26 -12.34 -0.16
C ARG A 210 15.81 -13.63 0.40
N ALA A 211 15.21 -14.76 0.03
CA ALA A 211 15.63 -16.08 0.49
C ALA A 211 17.01 -16.45 -0.06
N ASP A 212 17.27 -16.10 -1.31
CA ASP A 212 18.52 -16.34 -2.04
C ASP A 212 18.69 -15.33 -3.19
N GLU A 213 19.79 -15.44 -3.93
CA GLU A 213 20.12 -14.54 -5.03
C GLU A 213 19.40 -14.87 -6.36
N SER A 214 18.64 -15.96 -6.44
CA SER A 214 17.90 -16.34 -7.64
C SER A 214 16.72 -15.42 -7.93
N THR A 215 16.25 -14.68 -6.92
CA THR A 215 15.16 -13.71 -7.04
C THR A 215 15.63 -12.29 -6.73
N HIS A 216 15.05 -11.30 -7.40
CA HIS A 216 15.23 -9.88 -7.07
C HIS A 216 14.15 -9.38 -6.08
N LEU A 217 13.21 -10.25 -5.69
CA LEU A 217 12.07 -9.90 -4.83
C LEU A 217 12.39 -10.16 -3.36
N ASN A 218 12.23 -9.15 -2.51
CA ASN A 218 12.46 -9.24 -1.06
C ASN A 218 11.21 -9.68 -0.29
N ASN A 219 10.24 -10.30 -0.95
CA ASN A 219 8.96 -10.66 -0.34
C ASN A 219 9.10 -11.82 0.65
N THR A 220 8.74 -11.60 1.91
CA THR A 220 8.71 -12.65 2.95
C THR A 220 7.70 -13.77 2.66
N SER A 221 6.67 -13.50 1.84
CA SER A 221 5.73 -14.52 1.37
C SER A 221 6.37 -15.58 0.46
N GLN A 222 7.58 -15.34 -0.03
CA GLN A 222 8.36 -16.25 -0.88
C GLN A 222 9.58 -16.84 -0.15
N GLY A 223 9.53 -16.93 1.19
CA GLY A 223 10.60 -17.53 2.00
C GLY A 223 11.69 -16.57 2.47
N GLY A 224 11.57 -15.30 2.18
CA GLY A 224 12.51 -14.27 2.64
C GLY A 224 12.53 -14.12 4.16
N ARG A 225 13.64 -13.62 4.69
CA ARG A 225 13.80 -13.29 6.11
C ARG A 225 13.23 -11.91 6.41
N ALA A 226 12.73 -11.74 7.63
CA ALA A 226 12.31 -10.45 8.15
C ALA A 226 12.91 -10.23 9.53
N THR A 227 13.38 -9.01 9.81
CA THR A 227 13.88 -8.59 11.12
C THR A 227 13.33 -7.21 11.46
N ILE A 228 12.98 -6.96 12.73
CA ILE A 228 12.67 -5.61 13.20
C ILE A 228 13.98 -4.83 13.32
N VAL A 229 13.95 -3.59 12.81
CA VAL A 229 15.05 -2.64 12.94
C VAL A 229 14.57 -1.52 13.88
N PRO A 230 15.36 -1.18 14.92
CA PRO A 230 15.09 -0.02 15.76
C PRO A 230 15.00 1.27 14.92
N ILE A 231 13.99 2.10 15.19
CA ILE A 231 13.76 3.32 14.40
C ILE A 231 14.96 4.26 14.50
N GLU A 232 15.58 4.34 15.67
CA GLU A 232 16.77 5.13 15.97
C GLU A 232 18.03 4.75 15.17
N GLU A 233 18.05 3.54 14.60
CA GLU A 233 19.16 3.08 13.75
C GLU A 233 19.00 3.55 12.29
N LEU A 234 17.83 4.11 11.91
CA LEU A 234 17.60 4.58 10.56
C LEU A 234 18.22 5.97 10.36
N PRO A 235 18.77 6.23 9.17
CA PRO A 235 19.14 7.60 8.79
C PRO A 235 17.94 8.55 8.87
N ALA A 236 18.14 9.74 9.41
CA ALA A 236 17.09 10.74 9.56
C ALA A 236 16.39 11.07 8.23
N GLU A 237 17.14 11.05 7.12
CA GLU A 237 16.62 11.26 5.77
C GLU A 237 15.60 10.17 5.35
N VAL A 238 15.83 8.91 5.75
CA VAL A 238 14.93 7.78 5.45
C VAL A 238 13.62 7.93 6.22
N ILE A 239 13.72 8.30 7.49
CA ILE A 239 12.54 8.58 8.34
C ILE A 239 11.73 9.74 7.75
N ALA A 240 12.39 10.85 7.42
CA ALA A 240 11.73 12.03 6.87
C ALA A 240 11.07 11.73 5.50
N ALA A 241 11.77 11.02 4.60
CA ALA A 241 11.24 10.62 3.31
C ALA A 241 10.02 9.70 3.45
N SER A 242 10.06 8.74 4.38
CA SER A 242 8.95 7.81 4.62
C SER A 242 7.71 8.51 5.18
N ARG A 243 7.88 9.42 6.14
CA ARG A 243 6.80 10.25 6.68
C ARG A 243 6.17 11.12 5.59
N SER A 244 7.01 11.83 4.84
CA SER A 244 6.55 12.70 3.75
C SER A 244 5.85 11.89 2.65
N ALA A 245 6.37 10.74 2.27
CA ALA A 245 5.75 9.88 1.24
C ALA A 245 4.36 9.41 1.65
N ALA A 246 4.17 8.97 2.89
CA ALA A 246 2.87 8.56 3.42
C ALA A 246 1.88 9.74 3.50
N THR A 247 2.33 10.88 4.04
CA THR A 247 1.50 12.08 4.21
C THR A 247 1.06 12.66 2.87
N LEU A 248 1.98 12.83 1.93
CA LEU A 248 1.67 13.36 0.60
C LEU A 248 0.77 12.42 -0.21
N SER A 249 0.87 11.13 0.04
CA SER A 249 -0.01 10.11 -0.55
C SER A 249 -1.38 10.01 0.14
N GLU A 250 -1.61 10.79 1.20
CA GLU A 250 -2.86 10.81 1.99
C GLU A 250 -3.26 9.43 2.53
N ILE A 251 -2.27 8.62 2.94
CA ILE A 251 -2.48 7.29 3.50
C ILE A 251 -2.26 7.33 5.00
N GLY A 252 -3.32 7.13 5.77
CA GLY A 252 -3.25 7.14 7.22
C GLY A 252 -2.53 5.94 7.82
N ILE A 253 -2.62 4.77 7.17
CA ILE A 253 -1.91 3.54 7.55
C ILE A 253 -1.09 3.05 6.36
N ALA A 254 0.11 3.55 6.22
CA ALA A 254 0.99 3.31 5.09
C ALA A 254 2.07 2.27 5.38
N GLY A 255 2.45 1.53 4.33
CA GLY A 255 3.69 0.76 4.28
C GLY A 255 4.62 1.32 3.21
N VAL A 256 5.66 2.03 3.62
CA VAL A 256 6.65 2.62 2.70
C VAL A 256 7.80 1.65 2.50
N ASP A 257 8.09 1.31 1.24
CA ASP A 257 9.20 0.43 0.88
C ASP A 257 10.42 1.27 0.48
N MET A 258 11.43 1.27 1.36
CA MET A 258 12.68 1.97 1.14
C MET A 258 13.81 0.97 0.83
N VAL A 259 14.58 1.25 -0.22
CA VAL A 259 15.68 0.41 -0.67
C VAL A 259 16.97 1.21 -0.70
N LYS A 260 18.02 0.65 -0.14
CA LYS A 260 19.38 1.20 -0.25
C LYS A 260 20.10 0.54 -1.41
N ASP A 261 20.58 1.34 -2.34
CA ASP A 261 21.50 0.90 -3.38
C ASP A 261 22.85 0.53 -2.73
N LYS A 262 23.26 -0.72 -2.88
CA LYS A 262 24.49 -1.23 -2.26
C LYS A 262 25.77 -0.67 -2.88
N GLU A 263 25.70 -0.14 -4.11
CA GLU A 263 26.85 0.41 -4.83
C GLU A 263 27.05 1.89 -4.52
N THR A 264 25.96 2.66 -4.50
CA THR A 264 26.01 4.11 -4.31
C THR A 264 25.70 4.55 -2.88
N GLY A 265 25.09 3.69 -2.08
CA GLY A 265 24.60 4.00 -0.74
C GLY A 265 23.32 4.87 -0.72
N LYS A 266 22.80 5.26 -1.88
CA LYS A 266 21.61 6.11 -1.99
C LYS A 266 20.33 5.35 -1.65
N TRP A 267 19.40 6.02 -0.96
CA TRP A 267 18.09 5.49 -0.65
C TRP A 267 17.05 5.88 -1.68
N TYR A 268 16.15 4.94 -1.99
CA TYR A 268 15.06 5.12 -2.91
C TYR A 268 13.74 4.63 -2.30
N CYS A 269 12.67 5.40 -2.50
CA CYS A 269 11.31 4.95 -2.23
C CYS A 269 10.80 4.14 -3.42
N PHE A 270 10.49 2.87 -3.20
CA PHE A 270 10.01 1.97 -4.24
C PHE A 270 8.48 1.96 -4.34
N GLU A 271 7.82 2.10 -3.20
CA GLU A 271 6.36 2.00 -3.13
C GLU A 271 5.82 2.59 -1.83
N VAL A 272 4.61 3.14 -1.89
CA VAL A 272 3.79 3.51 -0.73
C VAL A 272 2.51 2.69 -0.80
N ASN A 273 2.37 1.75 0.12
CA ASN A 273 1.26 0.78 0.14
C ASN A 273 0.18 1.24 1.12
N GLU A 274 -1.08 1.25 0.68
CA GLU A 274 -2.26 1.55 1.52
C GLU A 274 -2.76 0.36 2.34
N GLY A 275 -2.33 -0.83 2.04
CA GLY A 275 -2.71 -2.06 2.77
C GLY A 275 -1.48 -2.85 3.20
N PRO A 276 -0.69 -2.39 4.18
CA PRO A 276 0.65 -2.94 4.47
C PRO A 276 0.63 -4.31 5.16
N GLN A 277 -0.29 -5.20 4.78
CA GLN A 277 -0.42 -6.56 5.31
C GLN A 277 -0.51 -6.61 6.85
N MET A 278 -1.39 -5.79 7.43
CA MET A 278 -1.54 -5.70 8.88
C MET A 278 -1.97 -7.03 9.51
N ALA A 279 -2.91 -7.75 8.91
CA ALA A 279 -3.42 -9.02 9.45
C ALA A 279 -2.52 -10.22 9.17
N THR A 280 -1.55 -10.13 8.25
CA THR A 280 -0.72 -11.24 7.78
C THR A 280 0.76 -10.89 7.76
N GLY A 281 1.62 -11.85 7.39
CA GLY A 281 3.07 -11.66 7.32
C GLY A 281 3.75 -11.70 8.69
N SER A 282 5.03 -11.29 8.72
CA SER A 282 5.87 -11.33 9.92
C SER A 282 5.46 -10.27 10.96
N TYR A 283 5.78 -10.51 12.23
CA TYR A 283 5.62 -9.57 13.34
C TYR A 283 4.19 -9.05 13.53
N ARG A 284 3.17 -9.90 13.35
CA ARG A 284 1.77 -9.52 13.47
C ARG A 284 1.44 -8.78 14.77
N GLN A 285 1.86 -9.34 15.92
CA GLN A 285 1.55 -8.72 17.22
C GLN A 285 2.21 -7.34 17.39
N SER A 286 3.46 -7.17 16.92
CA SER A 286 4.13 -5.86 16.95
C SER A 286 3.34 -4.84 16.11
N LYS A 287 2.93 -5.22 14.90
CA LYS A 287 2.08 -4.36 14.05
C LYS A 287 0.74 -4.02 14.71
N TRP A 288 0.09 -5.00 15.35
CA TRP A 288 -1.20 -4.80 16.00
C TRP A 288 -1.09 -3.91 17.26
N ASN A 289 0.02 -4.00 18.00
CA ASN A 289 0.30 -3.11 19.12
C ASN A 289 0.38 -1.65 18.66
N GLU A 290 1.14 -1.39 17.59
CA GLU A 290 1.26 -0.02 17.06
C GLU A 290 -0.06 0.47 16.46
N LEU A 291 -0.83 -0.43 15.83
CA LEU A 291 -2.15 -0.09 15.31
C LEU A 291 -3.14 0.27 16.43
N ALA A 292 -3.12 -0.47 17.55
CA ALA A 292 -3.96 -0.15 18.71
C ALA A 292 -3.60 1.23 19.30
N LYS A 293 -2.32 1.53 19.46
CA LYS A 293 -1.86 2.87 19.91
C LYS A 293 -2.35 3.98 18.98
N TYR A 294 -2.20 3.76 17.67
CA TYR A 294 -2.65 4.71 16.66
C TYR A 294 -4.17 4.96 16.74
N PHE A 295 -4.98 3.90 16.81
CA PHE A 295 -6.43 4.03 16.94
C PHE A 295 -6.83 4.79 18.21
N MET A 296 -6.20 4.50 19.34
CA MET A 296 -6.44 5.23 20.58
C MET A 296 -6.13 6.70 20.44
N THR A 297 -4.97 7.04 19.89
CA THR A 297 -4.58 8.43 19.63
C THR A 297 -5.58 9.15 18.71
N GLU A 298 -6.06 8.47 17.66
CA GLU A 298 -7.03 9.06 16.73
C GLU A 298 -8.41 9.26 17.37
N LEU A 299 -8.85 8.34 18.23
CA LEU A 299 -10.14 8.44 18.92
C LEU A 299 -10.17 9.51 20.03
N GLU A 300 -9.01 9.96 20.50
CA GLU A 300 -8.86 11.02 21.50
C GLU A 300 -8.84 12.44 20.88
N LYS A 301 -8.54 12.57 19.60
CA LYS A 301 -8.59 13.82 18.83
C LYS A 301 -10.05 14.19 18.50
#